data_824934dfb9281e29981d4d07d33fea54
#
_entry.id   824934dfb9281e29981d4d07d33fea54
#
_cell.length_a   1.000
_cell.length_b   1.000
_cell.length_c   1.000
_cell.angle_alpha   90.00
_cell.angle_beta   90.00
_cell.angle_gamma   90.00
#
_symmetry.space_group_name_H-M   'P 1'
#
loop_
_entity.id
_entity.type
_entity.pdbx_description
1 polymer ?
#
loop_
_entity_poly.entity_id
_entity_poly.type
_entity_poly.pdbx_seq_one_letter_code
_entity_poly.pdbx_strand_id
1 'polypeptide(L)'
;VKRAEILEATRVCVCGEREQDYGTPENNFATIGYFWGVYLNAAHPEYTKAFPYNGITAKDVAAMMALLKVARIATGSSADSFVDLAGYAACAGEIVTAENGGTA
;
A
#
# COMPACT_ATOMS: atom_id res chain seq x y z
N VAL A 1 -15.68 -10.65 -15.84
CA VAL A 1 -15.76 -9.46 -14.97
C VAL A 1 -15.34 -8.23 -15.77
N LYS A 2 -16.17 -7.22 -15.78
CA LYS A 2 -15.91 -5.99 -16.51
C LYS A 2 -15.09 -5.03 -15.65
N ARG A 3 -14.39 -4.11 -16.31
CA ARG A 3 -13.55 -3.13 -15.60
C ARG A 3 -14.33 -2.31 -14.56
N ALA A 4 -15.59 -1.98 -14.84
CA ALA A 4 -16.42 -1.25 -13.88
C ALA A 4 -16.65 -2.08 -12.62
N GLU A 5 -16.79 -3.38 -12.75
CA GLU A 5 -16.96 -4.27 -11.60
C GLU A 5 -15.68 -4.37 -10.78
N ILE A 6 -14.52 -4.38 -11.45
CA ILE A 6 -13.23 -4.33 -10.76
C ILE A 6 -13.09 -3.05 -9.94
N LEU A 7 -13.44 -1.91 -10.55
CA LEU A 7 -13.35 -0.62 -9.85
C LEU A 7 -14.32 -0.55 -8.67
N GLU A 8 -15.54 -1.08 -8.84
CA GLU A 8 -16.51 -1.10 -7.74
C GLU A 8 -16.07 -2.02 -6.61
N ALA A 9 -15.55 -3.21 -6.96
CA ALA A 9 -15.02 -4.12 -5.94
C ALA A 9 -13.86 -3.48 -5.18
N THR A 10 -13.01 -2.74 -5.88
CA THR A 10 -11.92 -1.99 -5.27
C THR A 10 -12.45 -0.95 -4.29
N ARG A 11 -13.44 -0.18 -4.71
CA ARG A 11 -14.03 0.85 -3.86
C ARG A 11 -14.59 0.25 -2.57
N VAL A 12 -15.34 -0.84 -2.68
CA VAL A 12 -15.91 -1.51 -1.51
C VAL A 12 -14.79 -1.99 -0.58
N CYS A 13 -13.74 -2.55 -1.15
CA CYS A 13 -12.64 -3.10 -0.37
C CYS A 13 -11.89 -2.02 0.42
N VAL A 14 -11.55 -0.90 -0.22
CA VAL A 14 -10.67 0.11 0.41
C VAL A 14 -11.43 1.20 1.16
N CYS A 15 -12.72 1.38 0.87
CA CYS A 15 -13.55 2.43 1.50
C CYS A 15 -14.57 1.86 2.46
N GLY A 16 -14.63 0.53 2.66
CA GLY A 16 -15.61 -0.14 3.47
C GLY A 16 -15.06 -0.61 4.82
N GLU A 17 -15.31 -1.88 5.13
CA GLU A 17 -14.96 -2.47 6.43
C GLU A 17 -13.49 -2.35 6.79
N ARG A 18 -12.60 -2.43 5.80
CA ARG A 18 -11.16 -2.39 6.03
C ARG A 18 -10.76 -1.07 6.66
N GLU A 19 -11.32 0.05 6.20
CA GLU A 19 -11.03 1.36 6.76
C GLU A 19 -11.55 1.49 8.18
N GLN A 20 -12.72 0.92 8.46
CA GLN A 20 -13.28 0.92 9.81
C GLN A 20 -12.43 0.10 10.77
N ASP A 21 -11.89 -1.04 10.32
CA ASP A 21 -11.15 -1.95 11.17
C ASP A 21 -9.71 -1.49 11.41
N TYR A 22 -9.06 -0.91 10.39
CA TYR A 22 -7.62 -0.61 10.42
C TYR A 22 -7.29 0.87 10.40
N GLY A 23 -8.30 1.74 10.28
CA GLY A 23 -8.10 3.18 10.15
C GLY A 23 -7.78 3.59 8.72
N THR A 24 -7.31 4.81 8.57
CA THR A 24 -6.98 5.33 7.23
C THR A 24 -5.72 4.66 6.68
N PRO A 25 -5.58 4.59 5.35
CA PRO A 25 -4.35 4.06 4.75
C PRO A 25 -3.10 4.77 5.23
N GLU A 26 -3.15 6.10 5.42
CA GLU A 26 -2.00 6.85 5.91
C GLU A 26 -1.51 6.34 7.25
N ASN A 27 -2.42 6.17 8.21
CA ASN A 27 -2.07 5.73 9.55
C ASN A 27 -1.65 4.28 9.58
N ASN A 28 -2.41 3.41 8.91
CA ASN A 28 -2.13 1.99 8.88
C ASN A 28 -0.80 1.70 8.19
N PHE A 29 -0.57 2.31 7.02
CA PHE A 29 0.64 2.08 6.26
C PHE A 29 1.86 2.73 6.90
N ALA A 30 1.70 3.86 7.59
CA ALA A 30 2.79 4.46 8.35
C ALA A 30 3.26 3.50 9.45
N THR A 31 2.33 2.84 10.13
CA THR A 31 2.66 1.84 11.16
C THR A 31 3.39 0.65 10.55
N ILE A 32 2.91 0.13 9.42
CA ILE A 32 3.56 -0.97 8.72
C ILE A 32 4.98 -0.57 8.31
N GLY A 33 5.14 0.62 7.74
CA GLY A 33 6.45 1.12 7.33
C GLY A 33 7.42 1.22 8.50
N TYR A 34 6.93 1.66 9.66
CA TYR A 34 7.74 1.70 10.86
C TYR A 34 8.27 0.31 11.24
N PHE A 35 7.39 -0.69 11.27
CA PHE A 35 7.81 -2.06 11.60
C PHE A 35 8.75 -2.65 10.56
N TRP A 36 8.51 -2.36 9.30
CA TRP A 36 9.42 -2.82 8.24
C TRP A 36 10.80 -2.21 8.40
N GLY A 37 10.87 -0.92 8.74
CA GLY A 37 12.14 -0.25 8.98
C GLY A 37 12.89 -0.84 10.16
N VAL A 38 12.19 -1.11 11.26
CA VAL A 38 12.79 -1.73 12.44
C VAL A 38 13.36 -3.11 12.10
N TYR A 39 12.58 -3.89 11.35
CA TYR A 39 13.04 -5.21 10.92
C TYR A 39 14.31 -5.12 10.07
N LEU A 40 14.29 -4.25 9.07
CA LEU A 40 15.44 -4.11 8.17
C LEU A 40 16.69 -3.64 8.91
N ASN A 41 16.54 -2.71 9.86
CA ASN A 41 17.66 -2.26 10.68
C ASN A 41 18.25 -3.40 11.50
N ALA A 42 17.40 -4.26 12.06
CA ALA A 42 17.85 -5.37 12.88
C ALA A 42 18.46 -6.51 12.05
N ALA A 43 17.82 -6.83 10.93
CA ALA A 43 18.23 -7.96 10.09
C ALA A 43 19.36 -7.62 9.13
N HIS A 44 19.39 -6.38 8.65
CA HIS A 44 20.33 -5.95 7.60
C HIS A 44 20.88 -4.56 7.94
N PRO A 45 21.77 -4.46 8.94
CA PRO A 45 22.31 -3.16 9.37
C PRO A 45 22.98 -2.37 8.24
N GLU A 46 23.48 -3.06 7.22
CA GLU A 46 24.08 -2.41 6.06
C GLU A 46 23.10 -1.55 5.27
N TYR A 47 21.80 -1.78 5.41
CA TYR A 47 20.78 -0.99 4.72
C TYR A 47 20.50 0.33 5.43
N THR A 48 20.89 0.47 6.70
CA THR A 48 20.59 1.69 7.46
C THR A 48 21.28 2.92 6.90
N LYS A 49 22.36 2.73 6.13
CA LYS A 49 23.08 3.84 5.49
C LYS A 49 22.29 4.41 4.32
N ALA A 50 21.62 3.53 3.55
CA ALA A 50 20.81 3.94 2.40
C ALA A 50 19.37 4.22 2.80
N PHE A 51 18.84 3.43 3.75
CA PHE A 51 17.45 3.53 4.20
C PHE A 51 17.40 3.59 5.72
N PRO A 52 17.42 4.80 6.31
CA PRO A 52 17.12 4.93 7.74
C PRO A 52 15.78 4.29 8.04
N TYR A 53 15.64 3.69 9.23
CA TYR A 53 14.42 2.93 9.55
C TYR A 53 13.15 3.77 9.42
N ASN A 54 13.24 5.08 9.61
CA ASN A 54 12.10 5.98 9.47
C ASN A 54 11.89 6.43 8.03
N GLY A 55 12.67 5.90 7.08
CA GLY A 55 12.57 6.27 5.68
C GLY A 55 11.53 5.48 4.90
N ILE A 56 10.96 4.42 5.48
CA ILE A 56 9.90 3.64 4.81
C ILE A 56 8.56 4.30 5.14
N THR A 57 8.04 5.05 4.19
CA THR A 57 6.84 5.87 4.37
C THR A 57 5.58 5.10 4.03
N ALA A 58 4.42 5.68 4.36
CA ALA A 58 3.13 5.09 3.99
C ALA A 58 3.02 4.91 2.46
N LYS A 59 3.52 5.89 1.70
CA LYS A 59 3.54 5.78 0.23
C LYS A 59 4.39 4.60 -0.22
N ASP A 60 5.56 4.40 0.40
CA ASP A 60 6.45 3.29 0.07
C ASP A 60 5.75 1.95 0.33
N VAL A 61 5.05 1.83 1.47
CA VAL A 61 4.29 0.62 1.79
C VAL A 61 3.24 0.33 0.72
N ALA A 62 2.47 1.36 0.34
CA ALA A 62 1.45 1.19 -0.69
C ALA A 62 2.05 0.74 -2.02
N ALA A 63 3.16 1.37 -2.44
CA ALA A 63 3.84 1.01 -3.67
C ALA A 63 4.41 -0.42 -3.61
N MET A 64 5.01 -0.79 -2.49
CA MET A 64 5.56 -2.14 -2.32
C MET A 64 4.48 -3.21 -2.31
N MET A 65 3.33 -2.92 -1.69
CA MET A 65 2.20 -3.85 -1.72
C MET A 65 1.62 -3.98 -3.13
N ALA A 66 1.62 -2.89 -3.90
CA ALA A 66 1.23 -2.96 -5.32
C ALA A 66 2.17 -3.87 -6.09
N LEU A 67 3.48 -3.76 -5.85
CA LEU A 67 4.46 -4.65 -6.47
C LEU A 67 4.27 -6.11 -6.08
N LEU A 68 3.88 -6.37 -4.83
CA LEU A 68 3.55 -7.73 -4.39
C LEU A 68 2.39 -8.29 -5.22
N LYS A 69 1.37 -7.47 -5.50
CA LYS A 69 0.24 -7.91 -6.32
C LYS A 69 0.65 -8.13 -7.77
N VAL A 70 1.55 -7.30 -8.30
CA VAL A 70 2.11 -7.52 -9.64
C VAL A 70 2.83 -8.88 -9.70
N ALA A 71 3.59 -9.23 -8.67
CA ALA A 71 4.26 -10.52 -8.61
C ALA A 71 3.25 -11.67 -8.61
N ARG A 72 2.14 -11.53 -7.89
CA ARG A 72 1.08 -12.54 -7.87
C ARG A 72 0.38 -12.67 -9.23
N ILE A 73 0.18 -11.56 -9.92
CA ILE A 73 -0.39 -11.55 -11.27
C ILE A 73 0.54 -12.30 -12.22
N ALA A 74 1.84 -12.16 -12.08
CA ALA A 74 2.82 -12.81 -12.94
C ALA A 74 2.80 -14.34 -12.80
N THR A 75 2.43 -14.83 -11.61
CA THR A 75 2.44 -16.28 -11.32
C THR A 75 1.04 -16.88 -11.20
N GLY A 76 0.00 -16.09 -11.40
CA GLY A 76 -1.39 -16.54 -11.33
C GLY A 76 -2.28 -15.62 -12.14
N SER A 77 -3.59 -15.85 -12.10
CA SER A 77 -4.54 -15.09 -12.93
C SER A 77 -5.86 -14.87 -12.17
N SER A 78 -5.79 -14.33 -10.96
CA SER A 78 -6.98 -14.04 -10.18
C SER A 78 -7.42 -12.59 -10.39
N ALA A 79 -8.71 -12.38 -10.60
CA ALA A 79 -9.28 -11.03 -10.66
C ALA A 79 -9.06 -10.28 -9.35
N ASP A 80 -9.00 -10.99 -8.22
CA ASP A 80 -8.80 -10.40 -6.91
C ASP A 80 -7.46 -9.66 -6.81
N SER A 81 -6.42 -10.17 -7.48
CA SER A 81 -5.11 -9.50 -7.48
C SER A 81 -5.18 -8.15 -8.17
N PHE A 82 -5.99 -8.03 -9.23
CA PHE A 82 -6.18 -6.75 -9.90
C PHE A 82 -7.01 -5.78 -9.05
N VAL A 83 -8.01 -6.27 -8.34
CA VAL A 83 -8.77 -5.45 -7.38
C VAL A 83 -7.84 -4.90 -6.30
N ASP A 84 -6.99 -5.76 -5.75
CA ASP A 84 -6.06 -5.35 -4.70
C ASP A 84 -5.00 -4.38 -5.23
N LEU A 85 -4.49 -4.61 -6.44
CA LEU A 85 -3.54 -3.70 -7.06
C LEU A 85 -4.14 -2.30 -7.23
N ALA A 86 -5.37 -2.24 -7.74
CA ALA A 86 -6.09 -0.97 -7.89
C ALA A 86 -6.31 -0.31 -6.52
N GLY A 87 -6.59 -1.11 -5.49
CA GLY A 87 -6.77 -0.63 -4.12
C GLY A 87 -5.52 0.03 -3.57
N TYR A 88 -4.37 -0.61 -3.71
CA TYR A 88 -3.12 -0.04 -3.23
C TYR A 88 -2.74 1.21 -4.02
N ALA A 89 -3.02 1.23 -5.33
CA ALA A 89 -2.80 2.43 -6.14
C ALA A 89 -3.67 3.60 -5.67
N ALA A 90 -4.94 3.33 -5.37
CA ALA A 90 -5.85 4.36 -4.87
C ALA A 90 -5.39 4.88 -3.50
N CYS A 91 -4.98 3.99 -2.60
CA CYS A 91 -4.45 4.38 -1.30
C CYS A 91 -3.20 5.24 -1.44
N ALA A 92 -2.28 4.86 -2.34
CA ALA A 92 -1.06 5.62 -2.57
C ALA A 92 -1.38 7.02 -3.09
N GLY A 93 -2.33 7.14 -4.01
CA GLY A 93 -2.75 8.43 -4.54
C GLY A 93 -3.33 9.34 -3.47
N GLU A 94 -4.16 8.79 -2.57
CA GLU A 94 -4.72 9.55 -1.47
C GLU A 94 -3.63 10.00 -0.49
N ILE A 95 -2.69 9.12 -0.17
CA ILE A 95 -1.57 9.44 0.73
C ILE A 95 -0.74 10.58 0.17
N VAL A 96 -0.39 10.51 -1.11
CA VAL A 96 0.40 11.57 -1.77
C VAL A 96 -0.36 12.88 -1.80
N THR A 97 -1.66 12.83 -2.07
CA THR A 97 -2.51 14.03 -2.06
C THR A 97 -2.53 14.67 -0.69
N ALA A 98 -2.68 13.87 0.36
CA ALA A 98 -2.68 14.38 1.74
C ALA A 98 -1.34 15.02 2.10
N GLU A 99 -0.22 14.40 1.69
CA GLU A 99 1.12 14.93 1.92
C GLU A 99 1.33 16.28 1.21
N ASN A 100 0.63 16.48 0.09
CA ASN A 100 0.70 17.72 -0.68
C ASN A 100 -0.36 18.74 -0.23
N GLY A 101 -0.85 18.62 0.97
CA GLY A 101 -1.83 19.57 1.52
C GLY A 101 -3.22 19.45 0.93
N GLY A 102 -3.56 18.26 0.41
CA GLY A 102 -4.87 18.01 -0.17
C GLY A 102 -5.00 18.37 -1.64
N THR A 103 -3.91 18.78 -2.29
CA THR A 103 -3.91 19.07 -3.73
C THR A 103 -3.40 17.87 -4.52
N ALA A 104 -3.97 17.66 -5.70
CA ALA A 104 -3.57 16.55 -6.57
C ALA A 104 -2.16 16.75 -7.12
#